data_9524cf5c6cba4efe69cd479d4c8255cb
#
_entry.id   9524cf5c6cba4efe69cd479d4c8255cb
#
_cell.length_a   1.000
_cell.length_b   1.000
_cell.length_c   1.000
_cell.angle_alpha   90.00
_cell.angle_beta   90.00
_cell.angle_gamma   90.00
#
_symmetry.space_group_name_H-M   'P 1'
#
loop_
_entity.id
_entity.type
_entity.pdbx_description
1 polymer ?
#
loop_
_entity_poly.entity_id
_entity_poly.type
_entity_poly.pdbx_seq_one_letter_code
_entity_poly.pdbx_strand_id
1 'polypeptide(L)'
;MFAAPSGVGKTTHIRLWEEEFGNRVQVINGDKPIFRFIDGRLYVCGTPWRGKEGLGCRRMCPVRAICFLKQGPENRIRPLNTGEVSGRIFSQILIPKNQKDFEHFWPLLERMVTSQKFYELECNRQPEAAQLAYQTMRSRETC
;
A
#
# COMPACT_ATOMS: atom_id res chain seq x y z
N MET A 1 -1.24 -2.71 2.48
CA MET A 1 -0.41 -1.50 2.31
C MET A 1 -1.25 -0.37 1.75
N PHE A 2 -1.00 0.88 2.14
CA PHE A 2 -1.68 2.06 1.61
C PHE A 2 -0.72 2.92 0.80
N ALA A 3 -1.17 3.41 -0.34
CA ALA A 3 -0.46 4.33 -1.21
C ALA A 3 -1.34 5.57 -1.44
N ALA A 4 -0.73 6.75 -1.40
CA ALA A 4 -1.41 8.01 -1.68
C ALA A 4 -0.39 9.09 -2.04
N PRO A 5 -0.75 10.04 -2.89
CA PRO A 5 0.01 11.27 -3.07
C PRO A 5 0.21 12.01 -1.74
N SER A 6 1.24 12.84 -1.67
CA SER A 6 1.48 13.67 -0.48
C SER A 6 0.24 14.53 -0.18
N GLY A 7 -0.15 14.59 1.09
CA GLY A 7 -1.28 15.40 1.55
C GLY A 7 -2.67 14.76 1.42
N VAL A 8 -2.81 13.58 0.83
CA VAL A 8 -4.11 12.88 0.71
C VAL A 8 -4.60 12.28 2.03
N GLY A 9 -3.73 12.18 3.06
CA GLY A 9 -4.14 11.71 4.37
C GLY A 9 -3.71 10.28 4.71
N LYS A 10 -2.62 9.80 4.13
CA LYS A 10 -2.06 8.47 4.45
C LYS A 10 -1.76 8.34 5.95
N THR A 11 -1.09 9.32 6.56
CA THR A 11 -0.80 9.33 8.00
C THR A 11 -2.07 9.35 8.84
N THR A 12 -3.07 10.13 8.44
CA THR A 12 -4.37 10.16 9.11
C THR A 12 -5.03 8.78 9.07
N HIS A 13 -4.99 8.11 7.92
CA HIS A 13 -5.56 6.77 7.78
C HIS A 13 -4.81 5.73 8.62
N ILE A 14 -3.48 5.82 8.72
CA ILE A 14 -2.68 4.96 9.61
C ILE A 14 -3.11 5.15 11.07
N ARG A 15 -3.32 6.38 11.52
CA ARG A 15 -3.81 6.67 12.88
C ARG A 15 -5.20 6.08 13.15
N LEU A 16 -6.12 6.12 12.19
CA LEU A 16 -7.42 5.44 12.31
C LEU A 16 -7.26 3.93 12.52
N TRP A 17 -6.28 3.31 11.88
CA TRP A 17 -5.97 1.91 12.12
C TRP A 17 -5.41 1.65 13.52
N GLU A 18 -4.54 2.52 14.01
CA GLU A 18 -3.98 2.43 15.36
C GLU A 18 -5.06 2.64 16.43
N GLU A 19 -5.97 3.58 16.21
CA GLU A 19 -7.11 3.83 17.09
C GLU A 19 -8.09 2.65 17.13
N GLU A 20 -8.42 2.09 15.97
CA GLU A 20 -9.40 1.00 15.83
C GLU A 20 -8.85 -0.36 16.28
N PHE A 21 -7.60 -0.66 15.95
CA PHE A 21 -7.03 -2.00 16.17
C PHE A 21 -5.93 -2.06 17.23
N GLY A 22 -5.49 -0.91 17.74
CA GLY A 22 -4.53 -0.79 18.83
C GLY A 22 -3.20 -1.51 18.53
N ASN A 23 -2.73 -2.29 19.50
CA ASN A 23 -1.46 -3.01 19.42
C ASN A 23 -1.40 -4.14 18.35
N ARG A 24 -2.49 -4.41 17.67
CA ARG A 24 -2.53 -5.30 16.50
C ARG A 24 -2.00 -4.64 15.23
N VAL A 25 -1.82 -3.32 15.23
CA VAL A 25 -1.26 -2.57 14.11
C VAL A 25 0.23 -2.37 14.31
N GLN A 26 0.99 -2.66 13.26
CA GLN A 26 2.40 -2.35 13.20
C GLN A 26 2.73 -1.67 11.88
N VAL A 27 3.26 -0.47 11.97
CA VAL A 27 3.72 0.28 10.79
C VAL A 27 5.11 -0.24 10.39
N ILE A 28 5.20 -0.85 9.21
CA ILE A 28 6.47 -1.33 8.66
C ILE A 28 7.29 -0.15 8.12
N ASN A 29 6.65 0.75 7.36
CA ASN A 29 7.26 1.99 6.90
C ASN A 29 6.17 3.00 6.52
N GLY A 30 6.29 4.23 6.99
CA GLY A 30 5.32 5.29 6.75
C GLY A 30 5.54 6.09 5.47
N ASP A 31 6.68 5.92 4.79
CA ASP A 31 7.03 6.75 3.62
C ASP A 31 7.54 5.94 2.43
N LYS A 32 8.76 5.41 2.51
CA LYS A 32 9.45 4.77 1.37
C LYS A 32 9.88 3.34 1.69
N PRO A 33 8.95 2.39 1.70
CA PRO A 33 9.27 0.98 1.86
C PRO A 33 10.01 0.44 0.63
N ILE A 34 10.75 -0.64 0.84
CA ILE A 34 11.30 -1.45 -0.25
C ILE A 34 10.43 -2.69 -0.42
N PHE A 35 10.18 -3.06 -1.66
CA PHE A 35 9.51 -4.31 -2.01
C PHE A 35 10.52 -5.34 -2.49
N ARG A 36 10.30 -6.59 -2.10
CA ARG A 36 11.10 -7.73 -2.55
C ARG A 36 10.21 -8.93 -2.85
N PHE A 37 10.54 -9.65 -3.92
CA PHE A 37 10.00 -10.99 -4.14
C PHE A 37 10.91 -12.03 -3.48
N ILE A 38 10.32 -12.87 -2.63
CA ILE A 38 10.99 -14.00 -1.97
C ILE A 38 10.07 -15.21 -2.15
N ASP A 39 10.60 -16.28 -2.73
CA ASP A 39 9.87 -17.53 -2.98
C ASP A 39 8.50 -17.32 -3.63
N GLY A 40 8.46 -16.43 -4.62
CA GLY A 40 7.25 -16.11 -5.37
C GLY A 40 6.30 -15.12 -4.72
N ARG A 41 6.52 -14.71 -3.47
CA ARG A 41 5.67 -13.77 -2.73
C ARG A 41 6.30 -12.39 -2.64
N LEU A 42 5.45 -11.36 -2.72
CA LEU A 42 5.86 -9.98 -2.51
C LEU A 42 5.92 -9.65 -1.02
N TYR A 43 7.03 -9.08 -0.59
CA TYR A 43 7.23 -8.57 0.76
C TYR A 43 7.48 -7.07 0.76
N VAL A 44 6.99 -6.40 1.80
CA VAL A 44 7.33 -5.02 2.13
C VAL A 44 8.35 -5.01 3.25
N CYS A 45 9.42 -4.23 3.07
CA CYS A 45 10.51 -4.12 4.02
C CYS A 45 10.58 -2.70 4.59
N GLY A 46 10.78 -2.60 5.90
CA GLY A 46 11.11 -1.34 6.54
C GLY A 46 12.46 -0.80 6.10
N THR A 47 12.57 0.50 5.96
CA THR A 47 13.79 1.23 5.59
C THR A 47 14.11 2.31 6.60
N PRO A 48 15.32 2.89 6.59
CA PRO A 48 15.64 4.07 7.39
C PRO A 48 14.84 5.31 6.99
N TRP A 49 14.33 5.38 5.76
CA TRP A 49 13.50 6.48 5.26
C TRP A 49 12.06 6.35 5.74
N ARG A 50 11.78 6.93 6.91
CA ARG A 50 10.49 6.79 7.62
C ARG A 50 9.58 7.99 7.46
N GLY A 51 9.97 8.97 6.65
CA GLY A 51 9.26 10.23 6.47
C GLY A 51 9.34 11.16 7.70
N LYS A 52 8.57 12.23 7.67
CA LYS A 52 8.54 13.25 8.73
C LYS A 52 8.03 12.70 10.06
N GLU A 53 7.12 11.74 10.02
CA GLU A 53 6.50 11.14 11.20
C GLU A 53 7.39 10.08 11.89
N GLY A 54 8.48 9.67 11.27
CA GLY A 54 9.39 8.67 11.81
C GLY A 54 8.79 7.26 11.97
N LEU A 55 7.63 7.01 11.35
CA LEU A 55 6.90 5.75 11.48
C LEU A 55 7.59 4.62 10.72
N GLY A 56 7.91 3.54 11.41
CA GLY A 56 8.45 2.33 10.79
C GLY A 56 9.27 1.47 11.72
N CYS A 57 9.52 0.24 11.29
CA CYS A 57 10.33 -0.73 12.03
C CYS A 57 11.22 -1.54 11.07
N ARG A 58 12.24 -2.20 11.64
CA ARG A 58 13.14 -3.10 10.89
C ARG A 58 12.50 -4.49 10.74
N ARG A 59 11.37 -4.55 10.07
CA ARG A 59 10.66 -5.81 9.81
C ARG A 59 10.33 -5.94 8.34
N MET A 60 10.03 -7.17 7.96
CA MET A 60 9.56 -7.54 6.64
C MET A 60 8.24 -8.31 6.80
N CYS A 61 7.29 -8.04 5.93
CA CYS A 61 5.95 -8.63 6.00
C CYS A 61 5.43 -8.91 4.59
N PRO A 62 4.76 -10.06 4.36
CA PRO A 62 4.17 -10.34 3.07
C PRO A 62 3.06 -9.34 2.75
N VAL A 63 3.04 -8.86 1.52
CA VAL A 63 2.00 -7.96 1.02
C VAL A 63 0.77 -8.79 0.64
N ARG A 64 -0.38 -8.48 1.24
CA ARG A 64 -1.66 -9.11 0.87
C ARG A 64 -2.44 -8.30 -0.15
N ALA A 65 -2.42 -6.99 0.02
CA ALA A 65 -3.13 -6.06 -0.86
C ALA A 65 -2.47 -4.68 -0.82
N ILE A 66 -2.66 -3.94 -1.89
CA ILE A 66 -2.24 -2.54 -2.04
C ILE A 66 -3.49 -1.70 -2.27
N CYS A 67 -3.66 -0.64 -1.48
CA CYS A 67 -4.83 0.20 -1.53
C CYS A 67 -4.44 1.65 -1.78
N PHE A 68 -4.94 2.23 -2.85
CA PHE A 68 -4.81 3.65 -3.14
C PHE A 68 -5.88 4.43 -2.37
N LEU A 69 -5.44 5.43 -1.59
CA LEU A 69 -6.34 6.28 -0.84
C LEU A 69 -6.78 7.49 -1.66
N LYS A 70 -8.05 7.82 -1.52
CA LYS A 70 -8.68 9.02 -2.07
C LYS A 70 -9.55 9.65 -0.98
N GLN A 71 -9.50 10.97 -0.84
CA GLN A 71 -10.40 11.67 0.08
C GLN A 71 -11.81 11.75 -0.51
N GLY A 72 -12.80 11.53 0.34
CA GLY A 72 -14.20 11.67 -0.02
C GLY A 72 -15.10 11.75 1.22
N PRO A 73 -16.37 12.15 1.03
CA PRO A 73 -17.31 12.27 2.14
C PRO A 73 -17.79 10.93 2.69
N GLU A 74 -17.72 9.89 1.88
CA GLU A 74 -18.19 8.55 2.20
C GLU A 74 -17.05 7.54 2.15
N ASN A 75 -17.22 6.42 2.87
CA ASN A 75 -16.27 5.33 2.85
C ASN A 75 -16.71 4.28 1.82
N ARG A 76 -15.96 4.16 0.72
CA ARG A 76 -16.19 3.18 -0.34
C ARG A 76 -14.88 2.54 -0.77
N ILE A 77 -14.86 1.22 -0.84
CA ILE A 77 -13.70 0.47 -1.32
C ILE A 77 -14.12 -0.40 -2.51
N ARG A 78 -13.28 -0.40 -3.55
CA ARG A 78 -13.48 -1.24 -4.73
C ARG A 78 -12.17 -1.85 -5.22
N PRO A 79 -12.21 -3.03 -5.84
CA PRO A 79 -11.04 -3.58 -6.51
C PRO A 79 -10.69 -2.73 -7.75
N LEU A 80 -9.41 -2.75 -8.10
CA LEU A 80 -8.88 -2.13 -9.31
C LEU A 80 -8.40 -3.22 -10.28
N ASN A 81 -8.67 -3.03 -11.57
CA ASN A 81 -8.08 -3.84 -12.61
C ASN A 81 -6.65 -3.37 -12.97
N THR A 82 -5.92 -4.17 -13.72
CA THR A 82 -4.51 -3.90 -14.08
C THR A 82 -4.33 -2.57 -14.82
N GLY A 83 -5.24 -2.20 -15.71
CA GLY A 83 -5.19 -0.93 -16.44
C GLY A 83 -5.31 0.28 -15.51
N GLU A 84 -6.24 0.24 -14.55
CA GLU A 84 -6.41 1.29 -13.55
C GLU A 84 -5.20 1.42 -12.61
N VAL A 85 -4.59 0.29 -12.24
CA VAL A 85 -3.39 0.26 -11.41
C VAL A 85 -2.22 0.89 -12.14
N SER A 86 -2.01 0.54 -13.41
CA SER A 86 -0.92 1.07 -14.23
C SER A 86 -0.95 2.60 -14.29
N GLY A 87 -2.13 3.21 -14.42
CA GLY A 87 -2.27 4.66 -14.43
C GLY A 87 -1.92 5.34 -13.09
N ARG A 88 -1.98 4.63 -11.97
CA ARG A 88 -1.75 5.19 -10.63
C ARG A 88 -0.37 4.89 -10.07
N ILE A 89 0.19 3.73 -10.37
CA ILE A 89 1.38 3.21 -9.69
C ILE A 89 2.62 4.05 -9.98
N PHE A 90 2.75 4.57 -11.18
CA PHE A 90 3.91 5.36 -11.59
C PHE A 90 4.11 6.64 -10.78
N SER A 91 3.05 7.19 -10.21
CA SER A 91 3.13 8.34 -9.31
C SER A 91 3.58 7.99 -7.89
N GLN A 92 3.64 6.70 -7.56
CA GLN A 92 3.89 6.20 -6.19
C GLN A 92 5.23 5.46 -6.05
N ILE A 93 5.96 5.25 -7.13
CA ILE A 93 7.20 4.47 -7.16
C ILE A 93 8.37 5.31 -7.67
N LEU A 94 9.58 4.92 -7.27
CA LEU A 94 10.80 5.48 -7.83
C LEU A 94 11.19 4.69 -9.08
N ILE A 95 11.17 5.35 -10.22
CA ILE A 95 11.54 4.76 -11.51
C ILE A 95 13.03 4.98 -11.74
N PRO A 96 13.81 3.91 -12.03
CA PRO A 96 15.21 4.06 -12.39
C PRO A 96 15.41 4.93 -13.62
N LYS A 97 16.42 5.80 -13.58
CA LYS A 97 16.72 6.73 -14.68
C LYS A 97 17.62 6.13 -15.76
N ASN A 98 18.45 5.15 -15.39
CA ASN A 98 19.34 4.50 -16.34
C ASN A 98 18.70 3.23 -16.92
N GLN A 99 19.08 2.90 -18.15
CA GLN A 99 18.48 1.80 -18.89
C GLN A 99 18.70 0.44 -18.22
N LYS A 100 19.90 0.18 -17.72
CA LYS A 100 20.23 -1.12 -17.09
C LYS A 100 19.35 -1.42 -15.87
N ASP A 101 19.17 -0.45 -14.99
CA ASP A 101 18.34 -0.63 -13.79
C ASP A 101 16.85 -0.69 -14.17
N PHE A 102 16.43 0.05 -15.21
CA PHE A 102 15.06 0.00 -15.74
C PHE A 102 14.72 -1.39 -16.31
N GLU A 103 15.63 -2.02 -17.05
CA GLU A 103 15.46 -3.37 -17.59
C GLU A 103 15.26 -4.43 -16.49
N HIS A 104 15.89 -4.25 -15.33
CA HIS A 104 15.67 -5.10 -14.16
C HIS A 104 14.40 -4.74 -13.38
N PHE A 105 14.06 -3.47 -13.33
CA PHE A 105 12.92 -2.96 -12.60
C PHE A 105 11.59 -3.32 -13.24
N TRP A 106 11.49 -3.25 -14.58
CA TRP A 106 10.23 -3.41 -15.29
C TRP A 106 9.57 -4.78 -15.08
N PRO A 107 10.27 -5.93 -15.19
CA PRO A 107 9.67 -7.23 -14.91
C PRO A 107 9.18 -7.39 -13.47
N LEU A 108 9.86 -6.75 -12.50
CA LEU A 108 9.43 -6.76 -11.11
C LEU A 108 8.15 -5.97 -10.91
N LEU A 109 8.03 -4.81 -11.55
CA LEU A 109 6.82 -3.99 -11.52
C LEU A 109 5.64 -4.74 -12.17
N GLU A 110 5.83 -5.30 -13.35
CA GLU A 110 4.81 -6.08 -14.05
C GLU A 110 4.33 -7.25 -13.19
N ARG A 111 5.26 -8.00 -12.60
CA ARG A 111 4.93 -9.08 -11.68
C ARG A 111 4.15 -8.59 -10.46
N MET A 112 4.51 -7.46 -9.87
CA MET A 112 3.79 -6.88 -8.74
C MET A 112 2.36 -6.52 -9.15
N VAL A 113 2.17 -5.84 -10.28
CA VAL A 113 0.86 -5.41 -10.77
C VAL A 113 -0.06 -6.59 -11.10
N THR A 114 0.50 -7.68 -11.62
CA THR A 114 -0.27 -8.87 -12.03
C THR A 114 -0.53 -9.87 -10.89
N SER A 115 0.32 -9.89 -9.86
CA SER A 115 0.23 -10.88 -8.77
C SER A 115 -0.44 -10.35 -7.50
N GLN A 116 -0.61 -9.03 -7.34
CA GLN A 116 -1.19 -8.44 -6.14
C GLN A 116 -2.64 -8.01 -6.36
N LYS A 117 -3.39 -7.98 -5.25
CA LYS A 117 -4.73 -7.38 -5.22
C LYS A 117 -4.59 -5.88 -4.99
N PHE A 118 -5.24 -5.11 -5.83
CA PHE A 118 -5.27 -3.66 -5.72
C PHE A 118 -6.69 -3.16 -5.47
N TYR A 119 -6.78 -2.14 -4.63
CA TYR A 119 -8.04 -1.49 -4.26
C TYR A 119 -7.90 0.03 -4.33
N GLU A 120 -9.02 0.70 -4.51
CA GLU A 120 -9.18 2.13 -4.24
C GLU A 120 -10.12 2.29 -3.05
N LEU A 121 -9.69 3.02 -2.04
CA LEU A 121 -10.51 3.41 -0.91
C LEU A 121 -10.74 4.92 -0.97
N GLU A 122 -11.95 5.31 -1.32
CA GLU A 122 -12.44 6.65 -1.02
C GLU A 122 -12.86 6.67 0.44
N CYS A 123 -12.32 7.60 1.23
CA CYS A 123 -12.58 7.60 2.66
C CYS A 123 -12.61 9.00 3.27
N ASN A 124 -13.41 9.11 4.33
CA ASN A 124 -13.41 10.21 5.26
C ASN A 124 -12.43 9.92 6.43
N ARG A 125 -12.50 10.71 7.50
CA ARG A 125 -11.62 10.61 8.67
C ARG A 125 -12.26 9.87 9.84
N GLN A 126 -13.23 8.98 9.58
CA GLN A 126 -13.91 8.22 10.60
C GLN A 126 -13.34 6.80 10.74
N PRO A 127 -13.42 6.17 11.92
CA PRO A 127 -12.88 4.82 12.18
C PRO A 127 -13.42 3.74 11.23
N GLU A 128 -14.64 3.92 10.73
CA GLU A 128 -15.29 3.00 9.78
C GLU A 128 -14.49 2.82 8.49
N ALA A 129 -13.67 3.82 8.11
CA ALA A 129 -12.76 3.70 6.97
C ALA A 129 -11.72 2.60 7.18
N ALA A 130 -11.16 2.49 8.39
CA ALA A 130 -10.20 1.45 8.74
C ALA A 130 -10.87 0.07 8.81
N GLN A 131 -12.06 -0.01 9.38
CA GLN A 131 -12.86 -1.25 9.47
C GLN A 131 -13.20 -1.78 8.09
N LEU A 132 -13.70 -0.92 7.19
CA LEU A 132 -14.04 -1.28 5.81
C LEU A 132 -12.82 -1.80 5.05
N ALA A 133 -11.70 -1.09 5.13
CA ALA A 133 -10.46 -1.50 4.50
C ALA A 133 -9.97 -2.85 5.03
N TYR A 134 -9.99 -3.06 6.35
CA TYR A 134 -9.58 -4.31 6.97
C TYR A 134 -10.45 -5.48 6.51
N GLN A 135 -11.76 -5.34 6.58
CA GLN A 135 -12.70 -6.40 6.21
C GLN A 135 -12.57 -6.80 4.74
N THR A 136 -12.45 -5.81 3.84
CA THR A 136 -12.35 -6.07 2.40
C THR A 136 -11.01 -6.68 2.01
N MET A 137 -9.90 -6.12 2.50
CA MET A 137 -8.56 -6.57 2.10
C MET A 137 -8.10 -7.87 2.76
N ARG A 138 -8.72 -8.27 3.88
CA ARG A 138 -8.40 -9.55 4.54
C ARG A 138 -9.15 -10.72 3.93
N SER A 139 -10.26 -10.52 3.24
CA SER A 139 -11.07 -11.61 2.70
C SER A 139 -10.23 -12.48 1.79
N ARG A 140 -10.11 -13.77 2.15
CA ARG A 140 -9.66 -14.81 1.24
C ARG A 140 -10.74 -14.93 0.18
N GLU A 141 -10.38 -14.92 -1.10
CA GLU A 141 -11.30 -15.48 -2.08
C GLU A 141 -11.61 -16.90 -1.62
N THR A 142 -12.86 -17.12 -1.25
CA THR A 142 -13.41 -18.46 -1.22
C THR A 142 -13.38 -18.93 -2.67
N CYS A 143 -12.49 -19.82 -2.95
CA CYS A 143 -12.51 -20.54 -4.21
C CYS A 143 -13.84 -21.28 -4.33
#